data_9d0e61e6e2558263699fb02a2014bc24
#
_entry.id   9d0e61e6e2558263699fb02a2014bc24
#
_cell.length_a   1.000
_cell.length_b   1.000
_cell.length_c   1.000
_cell.angle_alpha   90.00
_cell.angle_beta   90.00
_cell.angle_gamma   90.00
#
_symmetry.space_group_name_H-M   'P 1'
#
loop_
_entity.id
_entity.type
_entity.pdbx_description
1 polymer ?
#
loop_
_entity_poly.entity_id
_entity_poly.type
_entity_poly.pdbx_seq_one_letter_code
_entity_poly.pdbx_strand_id
1 'polypeptide(L)'
;YMRGRMTHEEIRELDRYAKEFGIELRPYIQTLAHLNQIVRYEQYDRITDTKDILLVGDERTETFLDHVIKNISECFSTDFINIGMDEAELLGAGKYLTKNGFKKKSELMMAHLSMVLKLCRKYHLRPQMWSDMFVHMLDNGDNSFTIPEELQIVYWDYYSTEEKRYHDNFEKQLPISRRLGFAGGAWKWTGFVPHNAYSILAGRASMKSCKEFGIDSYTVTCWGDDGAEASCFSVLPTFFKDASVAYESQMNDHSFEKLTGYKFSEFMKIDFVNPYLEDGRNHNNCSKYLLYNDPLIGTFDSVVKEDTAERFAQAEIYMEQAASHGCLAYMFNNMQLLCRVLKHKADLGIRIRKAYTEGEKKELLAIAREDIPVIRRELDAFYAAFEKQWKRENKSFGFEIQTIRI
;
A
#
# COMPACT_ATOMS: atom_id res chain seq x y z
N TYR A 1 -2.55 -17.64 -12.56
CA TYR A 1 -3.76 -18.45 -12.64
C TYR A 1 -4.80 -17.92 -11.65
N MET A 2 -6.06 -17.86 -12.08
CA MET A 2 -7.20 -17.36 -11.29
C MET A 2 -6.96 -15.99 -10.62
N ARG A 3 -6.25 -15.09 -11.29
CA ARG A 3 -6.11 -13.68 -10.92
C ARG A 3 -6.88 -12.80 -11.88
N GLY A 4 -7.52 -11.76 -11.38
CA GLY A 4 -8.32 -10.83 -12.17
C GLY A 4 -7.46 -9.87 -12.99
N ARG A 5 -6.59 -10.40 -13.86
CA ARG A 5 -5.79 -9.56 -14.74
C ARG A 5 -6.66 -8.68 -15.62
N MET A 6 -6.15 -7.54 -16.00
CA MET A 6 -6.72 -6.71 -17.05
C MET A 6 -6.29 -7.25 -18.41
N THR A 7 -7.19 -7.22 -19.39
CA THR A 7 -6.87 -7.50 -20.78
C THR A 7 -6.15 -6.31 -21.40
N HIS A 8 -5.51 -6.52 -22.54
CA HIS A 8 -4.87 -5.42 -23.29
C HIS A 8 -5.90 -4.36 -23.71
N GLU A 9 -7.11 -4.79 -24.06
CA GLU A 9 -8.22 -3.90 -24.45
C GLU A 9 -8.68 -3.04 -23.28
N GLU A 10 -8.85 -3.64 -22.08
CA GLU A 10 -9.23 -2.90 -20.87
C GLU A 10 -8.16 -1.85 -20.51
N ILE A 11 -6.87 -2.20 -20.60
CA ILE A 11 -5.78 -1.25 -20.32
C ILE A 11 -5.79 -0.10 -21.33
N ARG A 12 -5.91 -0.40 -22.62
CA ARG A 12 -5.97 0.63 -23.66
C ARG A 12 -7.20 1.51 -23.55
N GLU A 13 -8.33 0.99 -23.09
CA GLU A 13 -9.53 1.77 -22.83
C GLU A 13 -9.30 2.75 -21.67
N LEU A 14 -8.70 2.27 -20.57
CA LEU A 14 -8.34 3.12 -19.44
C LEU A 14 -7.32 4.21 -19.82
N ASP A 15 -6.31 3.86 -20.62
CA ASP A 15 -5.31 4.83 -21.09
C ASP A 15 -5.96 5.94 -21.95
N ARG A 16 -6.88 5.57 -22.85
CA ARG A 16 -7.65 6.53 -23.65
C ARG A 16 -8.54 7.42 -22.76
N TYR A 17 -9.24 6.80 -21.80
CA TYR A 17 -10.11 7.51 -20.88
C TYR A 17 -9.32 8.50 -20.01
N ALA A 18 -8.17 8.12 -19.46
CA ALA A 18 -7.30 9.00 -18.69
C ALA A 18 -6.86 10.24 -19.51
N LYS A 19 -6.55 10.04 -20.79
CA LYS A 19 -6.16 11.15 -21.70
C LYS A 19 -7.25 12.19 -21.91
N GLU A 20 -8.53 11.81 -21.86
CA GLU A 20 -9.66 12.77 -21.96
C GLU A 20 -9.61 13.80 -20.82
N PHE A 21 -8.98 13.46 -19.70
CA PHE A 21 -8.76 14.34 -18.54
C PHE A 21 -7.36 14.96 -18.51
N GLY A 22 -6.56 14.80 -19.55
CA GLY A 22 -5.16 15.25 -19.57
C GLY A 22 -4.23 14.46 -18.63
N ILE A 23 -4.61 13.24 -18.27
CA ILE A 23 -3.85 12.34 -17.38
C ILE A 23 -3.08 11.31 -18.21
N GLU A 24 -1.77 11.21 -17.97
CA GLU A 24 -0.90 10.17 -18.53
C GLU A 24 -0.90 8.94 -17.62
N LEU A 25 -1.33 7.78 -18.15
CA LEU A 25 -1.26 6.52 -17.44
C LEU A 25 0.15 5.91 -17.60
N ARG A 26 0.87 5.69 -16.49
CA ARG A 26 2.23 5.16 -16.48
C ARG A 26 2.29 3.78 -15.83
N PRO A 27 2.84 2.75 -16.48
CA PRO A 27 2.96 1.43 -15.89
C PRO A 27 4.08 1.35 -14.85
N TYR A 28 3.77 0.67 -13.75
CA TYR A 28 4.72 0.27 -12.70
C TYR A 28 4.73 -1.25 -12.65
N ILE A 29 5.88 -1.87 -12.85
CA ILE A 29 6.05 -3.32 -12.85
C ILE A 29 7.24 -3.73 -11.99
N GLN A 30 7.24 -4.99 -11.58
CA GLN A 30 8.39 -5.59 -10.91
C GLN A 30 9.20 -6.42 -11.91
N THR A 31 10.52 -6.16 -11.97
CA THR A 31 11.43 -6.86 -12.88
C THR A 31 12.50 -7.68 -12.17
N LEU A 32 12.58 -7.65 -10.85
CA LEU A 32 13.58 -8.40 -10.08
C LEU A 32 12.99 -9.07 -8.83
N ALA A 33 12.43 -8.32 -7.88
CA ALA A 33 11.86 -8.80 -6.63
C ALA A 33 10.34 -8.64 -6.58
N HIS A 34 9.70 -8.92 -5.43
CA HIS A 34 8.24 -8.89 -5.22
C HIS A 34 7.44 -9.79 -6.18
N LEU A 35 8.03 -10.83 -6.72
CA LEU A 35 7.43 -11.71 -7.71
C LEU A 35 6.92 -13.04 -7.11
N ASN A 36 6.78 -13.16 -5.79
CA ASN A 36 6.33 -14.38 -5.11
C ASN A 36 5.01 -14.94 -5.68
N GLN A 37 4.10 -14.09 -6.15
CA GLN A 37 2.83 -14.52 -6.73
C GLN A 37 2.97 -15.15 -8.12
N ILE A 38 4.11 -14.97 -8.78
CA ILE A 38 4.45 -15.56 -10.08
C ILE A 38 5.40 -16.73 -9.88
N VAL A 39 6.54 -16.51 -9.20
CA VAL A 39 7.62 -17.49 -9.11
C VAL A 39 7.30 -18.70 -8.23
N ARG A 40 6.21 -18.67 -7.46
CA ARG A 40 5.74 -19.82 -6.68
C ARG A 40 5.21 -20.98 -7.53
N TYR A 41 4.94 -20.74 -8.81
CA TYR A 41 4.47 -21.78 -9.72
C TYR A 41 5.65 -22.54 -10.34
N GLU A 42 5.55 -23.85 -10.44
CA GLU A 42 6.61 -24.76 -10.90
C GLU A 42 7.20 -24.37 -12.28
N GLN A 43 6.38 -23.87 -13.20
CA GLN A 43 6.85 -23.42 -14.53
C GLN A 43 7.88 -22.28 -14.46
N TYR A 44 7.90 -21.49 -13.39
CA TYR A 44 8.85 -20.39 -13.18
C TYR A 44 10.05 -20.79 -12.31
N ASP A 45 10.11 -22.01 -11.80
CA ASP A 45 11.20 -22.47 -10.94
C ASP A 45 12.59 -22.23 -11.55
N ARG A 46 12.71 -22.40 -12.88
CA ARG A 46 13.98 -22.21 -13.59
C ARG A 46 14.50 -20.79 -13.65
N ILE A 47 13.63 -19.80 -13.52
CA ILE A 47 13.98 -18.37 -13.50
C ILE A 47 13.92 -17.77 -12.08
N THR A 48 13.69 -18.58 -11.08
CA THR A 48 13.58 -18.17 -9.66
C THR A 48 14.92 -18.37 -8.97
N ASP A 49 15.44 -17.32 -8.34
CA ASP A 49 16.60 -17.40 -7.45
C ASP A 49 16.18 -17.77 -6.03
N THR A 50 15.36 -16.93 -5.41
CA THR A 50 14.75 -17.14 -4.08
C THR A 50 13.22 -17.10 -4.18
N LYS A 51 12.51 -17.10 -3.05
CA LYS A 51 11.04 -17.17 -2.98
C LYS A 51 10.30 -16.07 -3.79
N ASP A 52 10.94 -14.95 -4.11
CA ASP A 52 10.34 -13.78 -4.72
C ASP A 52 11.25 -13.03 -5.71
N ILE A 53 12.49 -13.51 -5.91
CA ILE A 53 13.52 -12.86 -6.72
C ILE A 53 13.85 -13.69 -7.96
N LEU A 54 14.02 -13.03 -9.09
CA LEU A 54 14.41 -13.66 -10.35
C LEU A 54 15.91 -14.03 -10.36
N LEU A 55 16.25 -15.10 -11.09
CA LEU A 55 17.60 -15.56 -11.27
C LEU A 55 18.36 -14.64 -12.25
N VAL A 56 19.34 -13.91 -11.76
CA VAL A 56 20.15 -12.98 -12.54
C VAL A 56 21.05 -13.75 -13.55
N GLY A 57 21.16 -13.24 -14.78
CA GLY A 57 22.04 -13.77 -15.80
C GLY A 57 21.56 -15.06 -16.50
N ASP A 58 20.31 -15.47 -16.27
CA ASP A 58 19.70 -16.60 -16.97
C ASP A 58 18.94 -16.09 -18.22
N GLU A 59 19.19 -16.67 -19.39
CA GLU A 59 18.56 -16.27 -20.66
C GLU A 59 17.02 -16.40 -20.62
N ARG A 60 16.50 -17.31 -19.82
CA ARG A 60 15.04 -17.48 -19.64
C ARG A 60 14.45 -16.35 -18.82
N THR A 61 15.21 -15.77 -17.87
CA THR A 61 14.83 -14.54 -17.16
C THR A 61 14.74 -13.36 -18.13
N GLU A 62 15.73 -13.19 -19.02
CA GLU A 62 15.70 -12.16 -20.07
C GLU A 62 14.50 -12.37 -20.99
N THR A 63 14.24 -13.60 -21.47
CA THR A 63 13.07 -13.93 -22.31
C THR A 63 11.76 -13.63 -21.61
N PHE A 64 11.62 -13.97 -20.32
CA PHE A 64 10.42 -13.67 -19.54
C PHE A 64 10.17 -12.16 -19.47
N LEU A 65 11.21 -11.39 -19.11
CA LEU A 65 11.11 -9.93 -18.99
C LEU A 65 10.92 -9.24 -20.34
N ASP A 66 11.49 -9.78 -21.41
CA ASP A 66 11.24 -9.29 -22.77
C ASP A 66 9.75 -9.36 -23.14
N HIS A 67 9.10 -10.49 -22.83
CA HIS A 67 7.66 -10.63 -23.02
C HIS A 67 6.85 -9.67 -22.14
N VAL A 68 7.22 -9.49 -20.88
CA VAL A 68 6.52 -8.58 -19.96
C VAL A 68 6.61 -7.15 -20.46
N ILE A 69 7.82 -6.65 -20.73
CA ILE A 69 8.07 -5.26 -21.15
C ILE A 69 7.42 -4.99 -22.52
N LYS A 70 7.49 -5.96 -23.46
CA LYS A 70 6.80 -5.88 -24.75
C LYS A 70 5.29 -5.68 -24.57
N ASN A 71 4.64 -6.53 -23.75
CA ASN A 71 3.20 -6.43 -23.52
C ASN A 71 2.82 -5.06 -22.91
N ILE A 72 3.63 -4.53 -21.99
CA ILE A 72 3.42 -3.21 -21.42
C ILE A 72 3.52 -2.13 -22.51
N SER A 73 4.57 -2.15 -23.33
CA SER A 73 4.77 -1.16 -24.41
C SER A 73 3.63 -1.14 -25.43
N GLU A 74 2.93 -2.25 -25.61
CA GLU A 74 1.81 -2.38 -26.54
C GLU A 74 0.47 -1.90 -25.94
N CYS A 75 0.37 -1.79 -24.62
CA CYS A 75 -0.88 -1.47 -23.93
C CYS A 75 -1.01 0.01 -23.55
N PHE A 76 0.09 0.67 -23.25
CA PHE A 76 0.12 2.07 -22.79
C PHE A 76 0.63 2.98 -23.91
N SER A 77 0.13 4.20 -23.94
CA SER A 77 0.57 5.20 -24.92
C SER A 77 1.75 6.06 -24.43
N THR A 78 2.11 5.93 -23.15
CA THR A 78 3.30 6.55 -22.58
C THR A 78 4.55 5.77 -23.00
N ASP A 79 5.67 6.49 -23.10
CA ASP A 79 7.01 5.90 -23.19
C ASP A 79 7.65 5.67 -21.81
N PHE A 80 6.94 5.95 -20.73
CA PHE A 80 7.43 5.88 -19.35
C PHE A 80 7.13 4.50 -18.72
N ILE A 81 8.10 3.96 -17.98
CA ILE A 81 7.93 2.71 -17.23
C ILE A 81 8.72 2.74 -15.92
N ASN A 82 8.07 2.42 -14.79
CA ASN A 82 8.81 2.07 -13.58
C ASN A 82 9.08 0.56 -13.58
N ILE A 83 10.35 0.20 -13.46
CA ILE A 83 10.82 -1.19 -13.53
C ILE A 83 10.95 -1.88 -12.16
N GLY A 84 10.56 -1.21 -11.08
CA GLY A 84 10.60 -1.76 -9.71
C GLY A 84 12.03 -1.92 -9.19
N MET A 85 12.44 -3.17 -8.94
CA MET A 85 13.76 -3.61 -8.47
C MET A 85 14.07 -3.23 -7.01
N ASP A 86 13.06 -2.89 -6.21
CA ASP A 86 13.12 -2.58 -4.78
C ASP A 86 13.16 -3.85 -3.92
N GLU A 87 13.65 -3.70 -2.69
CA GLU A 87 13.64 -4.70 -1.61
C GLU A 87 14.20 -6.09 -1.98
N ALA A 88 15.16 -6.15 -2.90
CA ALA A 88 15.79 -7.40 -3.32
C ALA A 88 16.86 -7.89 -2.32
N GLU A 89 16.49 -8.01 -1.04
CA GLU A 89 17.44 -8.29 0.05
C GLU A 89 18.19 -9.62 -0.09
N LEU A 90 17.53 -10.65 -0.63
CA LEU A 90 18.11 -11.97 -0.83
C LEU A 90 18.69 -12.16 -2.25
N LEU A 91 18.98 -11.07 -2.97
CA LEU A 91 19.55 -11.12 -4.30
C LEU A 91 20.86 -11.95 -4.33
N GLY A 92 20.86 -12.97 -5.15
CA GLY A 92 22.01 -13.87 -5.31
C GLY A 92 22.22 -14.88 -4.18
N ALA A 93 21.32 -14.97 -3.21
CA ALA A 93 21.44 -15.87 -2.05
C ALA A 93 20.84 -17.28 -2.26
N GLY A 94 20.15 -17.50 -3.37
CA GLY A 94 19.46 -18.75 -3.68
C GLY A 94 20.19 -19.63 -4.70
N LYS A 95 19.48 -19.94 -5.79
CA LYS A 95 20.03 -20.77 -6.88
C LYS A 95 21.24 -20.13 -7.56
N TYR A 96 21.32 -18.79 -7.58
CA TYR A 96 22.49 -18.10 -8.11
C TYR A 96 23.75 -18.51 -7.33
N LEU A 97 23.72 -18.44 -5.99
CA LEU A 97 24.84 -18.83 -5.15
C LEU A 97 25.26 -20.29 -5.40
N THR A 98 24.30 -21.18 -5.48
CA THR A 98 24.55 -22.61 -5.70
C THR A 98 25.23 -22.89 -7.05
N LYS A 99 24.83 -22.15 -8.09
CA LYS A 99 25.33 -22.39 -9.46
C LYS A 99 26.63 -21.63 -9.78
N ASN A 100 26.78 -20.40 -9.27
CA ASN A 100 27.79 -19.45 -9.73
C ASN A 100 28.78 -19.05 -8.63
N GLY A 101 28.54 -19.45 -7.38
CA GLY A 101 29.27 -18.95 -6.22
C GLY A 101 28.84 -17.54 -5.82
N PHE A 102 29.49 -17.01 -4.80
CA PHE A 102 29.22 -15.69 -4.26
C PHE A 102 29.60 -14.57 -5.25
N LYS A 103 28.70 -13.59 -5.39
CA LYS A 103 28.95 -12.28 -6.00
C LYS A 103 28.40 -11.17 -5.13
N LYS A 104 28.99 -9.97 -5.21
CA LYS A 104 28.46 -8.80 -4.53
C LYS A 104 27.07 -8.44 -5.05
N LYS A 105 26.18 -7.99 -4.16
CA LYS A 105 24.82 -7.55 -4.55
C LYS A 105 24.87 -6.44 -5.60
N SER A 106 25.79 -5.49 -5.48
CA SER A 106 25.98 -4.42 -6.47
C SER A 106 26.30 -4.94 -7.88
N GLU A 107 27.18 -5.93 -7.99
CA GLU A 107 27.48 -6.54 -9.28
C GLU A 107 26.25 -7.22 -9.91
N LEU A 108 25.47 -7.96 -9.10
CA LEU A 108 24.27 -8.64 -9.56
C LEU A 108 23.18 -7.64 -9.93
N MET A 109 22.97 -6.62 -9.11
CA MET A 109 22.01 -5.56 -9.37
C MET A 109 22.33 -4.83 -10.67
N MET A 110 23.58 -4.42 -10.87
CA MET A 110 24.00 -3.71 -12.08
C MET A 110 23.95 -4.59 -13.33
N ALA A 111 24.27 -5.88 -13.22
CA ALA A 111 24.14 -6.82 -14.33
C ALA A 111 22.67 -7.00 -14.75
N HIS A 112 21.78 -7.17 -13.78
CA HIS A 112 20.33 -7.29 -14.05
C HIS A 112 19.75 -5.99 -14.61
N LEU A 113 20.07 -4.86 -14.00
CA LEU A 113 19.65 -3.54 -14.46
C LEU A 113 20.09 -3.30 -15.91
N SER A 114 21.33 -3.61 -16.26
CA SER A 114 21.85 -3.46 -17.63
C SER A 114 21.01 -4.25 -18.67
N MET A 115 20.61 -5.46 -18.31
CA MET A 115 19.73 -6.29 -19.15
C MET A 115 18.34 -5.65 -19.27
N VAL A 116 17.72 -5.21 -18.18
CA VAL A 116 16.40 -4.57 -18.19
C VAL A 116 16.43 -3.26 -19.01
N LEU A 117 17.47 -2.43 -18.85
CA LEU A 117 17.64 -1.21 -19.64
C LEU A 117 17.80 -1.49 -21.15
N LYS A 118 18.50 -2.58 -21.53
CA LYS A 118 18.57 -3.02 -22.92
C LYS A 118 17.16 -3.34 -23.47
N LEU A 119 16.29 -3.99 -22.67
CA LEU A 119 14.91 -4.26 -23.05
C LEU A 119 14.07 -2.97 -23.14
N CYS A 120 14.23 -2.05 -22.19
CA CYS A 120 13.56 -0.74 -22.26
C CYS A 120 13.93 0.02 -23.54
N ARG A 121 15.23 0.08 -23.91
CA ARG A 121 15.68 0.69 -25.17
C ARG A 121 15.09 -0.01 -26.40
N LYS A 122 15.01 -1.35 -26.39
CA LYS A 122 14.41 -2.13 -27.48
C LYS A 122 12.96 -1.73 -27.76
N TYR A 123 12.21 -1.37 -26.72
CA TYR A 123 10.80 -0.99 -26.81
C TYR A 123 10.57 0.52 -26.68
N HIS A 124 11.63 1.34 -26.78
CA HIS A 124 11.58 2.81 -26.74
C HIS A 124 10.96 3.37 -25.44
N LEU A 125 11.19 2.70 -24.31
CA LEU A 125 10.69 3.10 -23.00
C LEU A 125 11.75 3.86 -22.19
N ARG A 126 11.31 4.90 -21.43
CA ARG A 126 12.12 5.66 -20.48
C ARG A 126 11.99 5.04 -19.10
N PRO A 127 13.04 4.41 -18.56
CA PRO A 127 12.96 3.68 -17.30
C PRO A 127 13.03 4.60 -16.08
N GLN A 128 12.25 4.24 -15.05
CA GLN A 128 12.34 4.72 -13.68
C GLN A 128 12.47 3.50 -12.76
N MET A 129 13.17 3.63 -11.62
CA MET A 129 13.43 2.55 -10.67
C MET A 129 13.41 3.08 -9.24
N TRP A 130 13.01 2.26 -8.27
CA TRP A 130 13.16 2.60 -6.85
C TRP A 130 14.61 2.62 -6.42
N SER A 131 14.99 3.52 -5.51
CA SER A 131 16.41 3.77 -5.18
C SER A 131 16.93 3.04 -3.94
N ASP A 132 16.08 2.37 -3.17
CA ASP A 132 16.40 1.76 -1.88
C ASP A 132 17.59 0.81 -1.94
N MET A 133 17.69 -0.03 -2.98
CA MET A 133 18.81 -0.94 -3.14
C MET A 133 20.16 -0.20 -3.31
N PHE A 134 20.16 0.95 -3.99
CA PHE A 134 21.37 1.79 -4.10
C PHE A 134 21.71 2.47 -2.78
N VAL A 135 20.68 2.94 -2.05
CA VAL A 135 20.85 3.52 -0.72
C VAL A 135 21.46 2.50 0.23
N HIS A 136 20.95 1.27 0.24
CA HIS A 136 21.50 0.16 1.06
C HIS A 136 22.95 -0.16 0.70
N MET A 137 23.31 -0.12 -0.58
CA MET A 137 24.72 -0.30 -1.01
C MET A 137 25.60 0.81 -0.46
N LEU A 138 25.20 2.09 -0.59
CA LEU A 138 25.94 3.23 -0.05
C LEU A 138 26.09 3.14 1.47
N ASP A 139 25.03 2.76 2.19
CA ASP A 139 25.05 2.61 3.65
C ASP A 139 26.04 1.54 4.12
N ASN A 140 26.25 0.51 3.29
CA ASN A 140 27.23 -0.55 3.51
C ASN A 140 28.64 -0.21 2.96
N GLY A 141 28.86 1.03 2.53
CA GLY A 141 30.13 1.51 2.00
C GLY A 141 30.47 0.98 0.58
N ASP A 142 29.51 0.40 -0.12
CA ASP A 142 29.67 -0.04 -1.51
C ASP A 142 29.22 1.06 -2.47
N ASN A 143 30.19 1.74 -3.08
CA ASN A 143 30.01 2.77 -4.10
C ASN A 143 30.60 2.34 -5.45
N SER A 144 30.74 1.04 -5.67
CA SER A 144 31.36 0.48 -6.89
C SER A 144 30.41 0.45 -8.12
N PHE A 145 29.27 1.13 -8.04
CA PHE A 145 28.28 1.21 -9.12
C PHE A 145 28.15 2.64 -9.67
N THR A 146 27.60 2.75 -10.87
CA THR A 146 27.27 4.04 -11.50
C THR A 146 25.85 3.96 -12.06
N ILE A 147 24.99 4.90 -11.70
CA ILE A 147 23.64 4.99 -12.21
C ILE A 147 23.67 5.47 -13.67
N PRO A 148 23.10 4.73 -14.64
CA PRO A 148 23.02 5.19 -16.02
C PRO A 148 22.22 6.47 -16.17
N GLU A 149 22.66 7.40 -17.03
CA GLU A 149 22.03 8.72 -17.22
C GLU A 149 20.57 8.63 -17.69
N GLU A 150 20.21 7.59 -18.41
CA GLU A 150 18.85 7.35 -18.90
C GLU A 150 17.88 6.93 -17.80
N LEU A 151 18.37 6.42 -16.66
CA LEU A 151 17.56 5.95 -15.56
C LEU A 151 17.21 7.08 -14.60
N GLN A 152 15.93 7.26 -14.32
CA GLN A 152 15.47 8.05 -13.18
C GLN A 152 15.36 7.14 -11.96
N ILE A 153 16.05 7.47 -10.87
CA ILE A 153 15.84 6.79 -9.58
C ILE A 153 14.82 7.54 -8.74
N VAL A 154 14.01 6.81 -7.96
CA VAL A 154 12.98 7.37 -7.10
C VAL A 154 13.24 6.93 -5.67
N TYR A 155 13.53 7.89 -4.82
CA TYR A 155 13.56 7.67 -3.38
C TYR A 155 12.13 7.63 -2.83
N TRP A 156 11.83 6.62 -2.04
CA TRP A 156 10.54 6.52 -1.37
C TRP A 156 10.72 6.54 0.15
N ASP A 157 9.87 7.31 0.83
CA ASP A 157 9.81 7.35 2.28
C ASP A 157 8.43 7.84 2.74
N TYR A 158 7.84 7.09 3.68
CA TYR A 158 6.49 7.33 4.19
C TYR A 158 6.49 7.57 5.70
N TYR A 159 7.66 7.57 6.36
CA TYR A 159 7.82 7.31 7.79
C TYR A 159 8.24 8.53 8.60
N SER A 160 8.16 9.74 8.03
CA SER A 160 8.52 10.96 8.73
C SER A 160 7.60 12.12 8.41
N THR A 161 7.35 12.96 9.43
CA THR A 161 6.73 14.27 9.29
C THR A 161 7.76 15.40 9.42
N GLU A 162 9.06 15.06 9.53
CA GLU A 162 10.16 15.99 9.70
C GLU A 162 10.95 16.16 8.40
N GLU A 163 11.14 17.40 7.94
CA GLU A 163 11.89 17.76 6.74
C GLU A 163 13.33 17.25 6.77
N LYS A 164 13.96 17.28 7.95
CA LYS A 164 15.37 16.86 8.11
C LYS A 164 15.64 15.45 7.56
N ARG A 165 14.73 14.51 7.78
CA ARG A 165 14.89 13.13 7.26
C ARG A 165 14.96 13.10 5.73
N TYR A 166 14.14 13.89 5.07
CA TYR A 166 14.15 13.99 3.61
C TYR A 166 15.41 14.68 3.10
N HIS A 167 15.85 15.78 3.76
CA HIS A 167 17.08 16.48 3.42
C HIS A 167 18.29 15.55 3.50
N ASP A 168 18.49 14.86 4.63
CA ASP A 168 19.61 13.94 4.84
C ASP A 168 19.67 12.85 3.73
N ASN A 169 18.51 12.35 3.28
CA ASN A 169 18.45 11.34 2.24
C ASN A 169 18.63 11.92 0.82
N PHE A 170 18.16 13.13 0.56
CA PHE A 170 18.40 13.79 -0.73
C PHE A 170 19.86 14.14 -0.91
N GLU A 171 20.51 14.68 0.12
CA GLU A 171 21.96 14.96 0.12
C GLU A 171 22.80 13.71 -0.17
N LYS A 172 22.36 12.56 0.30
CA LYS A 172 23.00 11.27 0.07
C LYS A 172 22.83 10.75 -1.36
N GLN A 173 21.66 10.98 -1.99
CA GLN A 173 21.31 10.38 -3.28
C GLN A 173 21.58 11.27 -4.48
N LEU A 174 21.52 12.59 -4.34
CA LEU A 174 21.82 13.53 -5.44
C LEU A 174 23.22 13.37 -6.07
N PRO A 175 24.27 13.01 -5.31
CA PRO A 175 25.59 12.75 -5.89
C PRO A 175 25.62 11.53 -6.83
N ILE A 176 24.76 10.54 -6.65
CA ILE A 176 24.74 9.31 -7.47
C ILE A 176 23.78 9.39 -8.64
N SER A 177 22.82 10.31 -8.63
CA SER A 177 21.90 10.52 -9.75
C SER A 177 21.44 11.97 -9.86
N ARG A 178 21.58 12.53 -11.06
CA ARG A 178 21.04 13.86 -11.38
C ARG A 178 19.54 13.86 -11.66
N ARG A 179 18.93 12.68 -11.80
CA ARG A 179 17.51 12.47 -12.08
C ARG A 179 16.84 11.77 -10.91
N LEU A 180 16.84 12.44 -9.75
CA LEU A 180 16.16 11.94 -8.56
C LEU A 180 14.67 12.35 -8.60
N GLY A 181 13.78 11.38 -8.41
CA GLY A 181 12.38 11.58 -8.08
C GLY A 181 12.12 11.20 -6.63
N PHE A 182 10.95 11.56 -6.13
CA PHE A 182 10.52 11.18 -4.80
C PHE A 182 9.13 10.54 -4.81
N ALA A 183 8.90 9.57 -3.92
CA ALA A 183 7.62 8.95 -3.68
C ALA A 183 7.23 9.06 -2.20
N GLY A 184 6.20 9.86 -1.94
CA GLY A 184 5.48 9.90 -0.67
C GLY A 184 4.34 8.89 -0.64
N GLY A 185 3.56 8.87 0.44
CA GLY A 185 2.51 7.88 0.60
C GLY A 185 1.21 8.41 1.21
N ALA A 186 0.11 8.01 0.62
CA ALA A 186 -1.21 8.10 1.20
C ALA A 186 -1.52 6.76 1.88
N TRP A 187 -1.32 6.71 3.19
CA TRP A 187 -1.37 5.49 3.99
C TRP A 187 -2.75 4.85 3.99
N LYS A 188 -2.96 3.84 3.14
CA LYS A 188 -4.16 3.00 3.13
C LYS A 188 -3.85 1.51 3.20
N TRP A 189 -2.59 1.14 3.17
CA TRP A 189 -2.14 -0.26 3.07
C TRP A 189 -2.10 -1.00 4.41
N THR A 190 -2.33 -0.30 5.51
CA THR A 190 -2.25 -0.88 6.85
C THR A 190 -3.52 -1.58 7.31
N GLY A 191 -4.70 -1.37 6.68
CA GLY A 191 -5.94 -2.05 7.04
C GLY A 191 -7.19 -1.54 6.37
N PHE A 192 -8.29 -1.49 7.13
CA PHE A 192 -9.61 -1.12 6.60
C PHE A 192 -9.77 0.37 6.32
N VAL A 193 -8.99 1.21 6.99
CA VAL A 193 -9.05 2.67 6.86
C VAL A 193 -7.66 3.26 6.65
N PRO A 194 -7.59 4.46 6.05
CA PRO A 194 -6.36 5.17 5.85
C PRO A 194 -5.84 5.81 7.14
N HIS A 195 -4.66 6.39 7.05
CA HIS A 195 -4.12 7.34 8.03
C HIS A 195 -3.90 8.70 7.37
N ASN A 196 -5.00 9.38 7.01
CA ASN A 196 -4.95 10.65 6.27
C ASN A 196 -4.21 11.75 7.03
N ALA A 197 -4.47 11.90 8.33
CA ALA A 197 -3.86 12.96 9.12
C ALA A 197 -2.33 12.88 9.09
N TYR A 198 -1.77 11.69 9.26
CA TYR A 198 -0.33 11.46 9.15
C TYR A 198 0.20 11.66 7.73
N SER A 199 -0.49 11.11 6.74
CA SER A 199 -0.11 11.21 5.32
C SER A 199 0.01 12.66 4.86
N ILE A 200 -0.94 13.51 5.26
CA ILE A 200 -0.94 14.94 4.93
C ILE A 200 0.27 15.65 5.56
N LEU A 201 0.63 15.33 6.80
CA LEU A 201 1.81 15.92 7.45
C LEU A 201 3.12 15.46 6.78
N ALA A 202 3.25 14.16 6.51
CA ALA A 202 4.42 13.60 5.84
C ALA A 202 4.55 14.13 4.39
N GLY A 203 3.44 14.18 3.64
CA GLY A 203 3.39 14.74 2.29
C GLY A 203 3.82 16.21 2.26
N ARG A 204 3.33 17.02 3.19
CA ARG A 204 3.74 18.43 3.30
C ARG A 204 5.24 18.59 3.55
N ALA A 205 5.81 17.81 4.49
CA ALA A 205 7.22 17.88 4.83
C ALA A 205 8.10 17.44 3.65
N SER A 206 7.77 16.32 3.02
CA SER A 206 8.52 15.78 1.88
C SER A 206 8.44 16.68 0.63
N MET A 207 7.24 17.23 0.31
CA MET A 207 7.09 18.14 -0.84
C MET A 207 7.85 19.43 -0.65
N LYS A 208 7.88 20.00 0.56
CA LYS A 208 8.69 21.18 0.86
C LYS A 208 10.17 20.87 0.63
N SER A 209 10.65 19.76 1.14
CA SER A 209 12.03 19.31 0.91
C SER A 209 12.33 19.08 -0.58
N CYS A 210 11.42 18.46 -1.34
CA CYS A 210 11.56 18.31 -2.79
C CYS A 210 11.76 19.66 -3.50
N LYS A 211 10.97 20.67 -3.14
CA LYS A 211 11.11 22.02 -3.72
C LYS A 211 12.47 22.65 -3.41
N GLU A 212 12.95 22.53 -2.18
CA GLU A 212 14.25 23.08 -1.75
C GLU A 212 15.43 22.41 -2.48
N PHE A 213 15.32 21.12 -2.79
CA PHE A 213 16.33 20.36 -3.52
C PHE A 213 16.14 20.31 -5.04
N GLY A 214 15.12 20.98 -5.57
CA GLY A 214 14.84 21.01 -7.01
C GLY A 214 14.38 19.67 -7.59
N ILE A 215 13.75 18.80 -6.75
CA ILE A 215 13.15 17.54 -7.19
C ILE A 215 11.75 17.83 -7.71
N ASP A 216 11.53 17.68 -9.00
CA ASP A 216 10.30 18.02 -9.71
C ASP A 216 9.37 16.84 -9.99
N SER A 217 9.83 15.61 -9.72
CA SER A 217 9.05 14.39 -9.88
C SER A 217 8.60 13.87 -8.52
N TYR A 218 7.32 14.04 -8.21
CA TYR A 218 6.69 13.58 -6.97
C TYR A 218 5.59 12.58 -7.26
N THR A 219 5.66 11.41 -6.63
CA THR A 219 4.63 10.36 -6.71
C THR A 219 3.96 10.20 -5.35
N VAL A 220 2.64 10.10 -5.29
CA VAL A 220 1.90 9.69 -4.08
C VAL A 220 1.49 8.25 -4.24
N THR A 221 2.10 7.37 -3.45
CA THR A 221 1.76 5.94 -3.46
C THR A 221 0.54 5.65 -2.58
N CYS A 222 -0.25 4.65 -2.94
CA CYS A 222 -1.33 4.12 -2.13
C CYS A 222 -1.35 2.59 -2.23
N TRP A 223 -0.37 1.97 -1.57
CA TRP A 223 -0.19 0.53 -1.60
C TRP A 223 -1.40 -0.25 -1.09
N GLY A 224 -1.46 -1.52 -1.42
CA GLY A 224 -2.49 -2.44 -0.98
C GLY A 224 -1.93 -3.68 -0.29
N ASP A 225 -0.91 -3.49 0.55
CA ASP A 225 -0.21 -4.57 1.25
C ASP A 225 -1.16 -5.35 2.16
N ASP A 226 -0.83 -6.61 2.39
CA ASP A 226 -1.45 -7.49 3.39
C ASP A 226 -2.98 -7.65 3.30
N GLY A 227 -3.59 -7.32 2.18
CA GLY A 227 -5.02 -7.58 1.98
C GLY A 227 -5.78 -6.50 1.23
N ALA A 228 -5.25 -5.28 1.12
CA ALA A 228 -5.85 -4.16 0.38
C ALA A 228 -7.31 -3.86 0.81
N GLU A 229 -7.62 -3.96 2.11
CA GLU A 229 -8.97 -3.83 2.63
C GLU A 229 -9.54 -2.42 2.49
N ALA A 230 -8.70 -1.38 2.61
CA ALA A 230 -9.15 0.01 2.51
C ALA A 230 -9.57 0.37 1.09
N SER A 231 -10.68 1.10 0.97
CA SER A 231 -11.13 1.71 -0.29
C SER A 231 -10.05 2.62 -0.88
N CYS A 232 -9.87 2.60 -2.20
CA CYS A 232 -9.00 3.56 -2.89
C CYS A 232 -9.47 5.00 -2.74
N PHE A 233 -10.76 5.22 -2.50
CA PHE A 233 -11.32 6.55 -2.28
C PHE A 233 -11.13 7.07 -0.86
N SER A 234 -10.73 6.24 0.08
CA SER A 234 -10.55 6.63 1.49
C SER A 234 -9.42 7.65 1.71
N VAL A 235 -8.47 7.75 0.76
CA VAL A 235 -7.32 8.67 0.79
C VAL A 235 -7.53 9.97 0.00
N LEU A 236 -8.74 10.26 -0.45
CA LEU A 236 -9.05 11.52 -1.16
C LEU A 236 -8.64 12.78 -0.39
N PRO A 237 -8.76 12.87 0.95
CA PRO A 237 -8.24 14.01 1.71
C PRO A 237 -6.73 14.22 1.53
N THR A 238 -5.96 13.13 1.56
CA THR A 238 -4.51 13.18 1.34
C THR A 238 -4.19 13.68 -0.07
N PHE A 239 -4.77 13.07 -1.11
CA PHE A 239 -4.55 13.51 -2.50
C PHE A 239 -4.92 14.98 -2.72
N PHE A 240 -6.02 15.43 -2.12
CA PHE A 240 -6.45 16.82 -2.22
C PHE A 240 -5.43 17.79 -1.59
N LYS A 241 -4.93 17.48 -0.39
CA LYS A 241 -3.94 18.33 0.29
C LYS A 241 -2.59 18.27 -0.41
N ASP A 242 -2.14 17.10 -0.85
CA ASP A 242 -0.90 16.94 -1.59
C ASP A 242 -0.93 17.71 -2.93
N ALA A 243 -2.01 17.59 -3.69
CA ALA A 243 -2.20 18.37 -4.90
C ALA A 243 -2.21 19.87 -4.62
N SER A 244 -2.85 20.31 -3.53
CA SER A 244 -2.87 21.71 -3.12
C SER A 244 -1.47 22.26 -2.86
N VAL A 245 -0.61 21.48 -2.22
CA VAL A 245 0.81 21.84 -1.95
C VAL A 245 1.63 21.79 -3.23
N ALA A 246 1.50 20.74 -4.03
CA ALA A 246 2.29 20.55 -5.24
C ALA A 246 2.05 21.66 -6.28
N TYR A 247 0.80 22.07 -6.46
CA TYR A 247 0.40 23.09 -7.42
C TYR A 247 0.28 24.50 -6.82
N GLU A 248 0.69 24.69 -5.57
CA GLU A 248 0.60 25.98 -4.84
C GLU A 248 -0.80 26.62 -4.94
N SER A 249 -1.82 25.78 -4.97
CA SER A 249 -3.18 26.22 -5.20
C SER A 249 -3.82 26.71 -3.90
N GLN A 250 -4.74 27.67 -4.03
CA GLN A 250 -5.56 28.15 -2.90
C GLN A 250 -6.79 27.27 -2.66
N MET A 251 -6.72 25.97 -3.00
CA MET A 251 -7.82 25.05 -2.75
C MET A 251 -8.10 24.95 -1.25
N ASN A 252 -9.35 25.14 -0.87
CA ASN A 252 -9.83 25.12 0.50
C ASN A 252 -10.84 24.00 0.71
N ASP A 253 -11.32 23.85 1.93
CA ASP A 253 -12.28 22.79 2.28
C ASP A 253 -13.58 22.85 1.49
N HIS A 254 -14.01 24.04 1.02
CA HIS A 254 -15.15 24.17 0.12
C HIS A 254 -14.86 23.60 -1.29
N SER A 255 -13.62 23.70 -1.77
CA SER A 255 -13.20 23.05 -3.02
C SER A 255 -13.25 21.53 -2.89
N PHE A 256 -12.86 20.97 -1.74
CA PHE A 256 -12.99 19.54 -1.46
C PHE A 256 -14.46 19.10 -1.48
N GLU A 257 -15.32 19.85 -0.82
CA GLU A 257 -16.76 19.56 -0.77
C GLU A 257 -17.40 19.58 -2.17
N LYS A 258 -17.03 20.52 -3.02
CA LYS A 258 -17.48 20.56 -4.42
C LYS A 258 -17.04 19.33 -5.23
N LEU A 259 -15.84 18.82 -4.99
CA LEU A 259 -15.29 17.68 -5.71
C LEU A 259 -15.86 16.35 -5.23
N THR A 260 -16.11 16.21 -3.94
CA THR A 260 -16.42 14.90 -3.32
C THR A 260 -17.86 14.79 -2.84
N GLY A 261 -18.53 15.90 -2.60
CA GLY A 261 -19.85 15.95 -1.94
C GLY A 261 -19.77 15.85 -0.40
N TYR A 262 -18.57 15.89 0.18
CA TYR A 262 -18.34 15.79 1.62
C TYR A 262 -17.53 16.97 2.14
N LYS A 263 -17.83 17.47 3.33
CA LYS A 263 -16.95 18.42 4.01
C LYS A 263 -15.63 17.74 4.34
N PHE A 264 -14.52 18.46 4.17
CA PHE A 264 -13.18 17.92 4.47
C PHE A 264 -13.07 17.37 5.90
N SER A 265 -13.55 18.15 6.89
CA SER A 265 -13.55 17.75 8.29
C SER A 265 -14.42 16.55 8.62
N GLU A 266 -15.50 16.34 7.86
CA GLU A 266 -16.36 15.16 7.98
C GLU A 266 -15.65 13.91 7.42
N PHE A 267 -15.07 14.03 6.23
CA PHE A 267 -14.35 12.93 5.59
C PHE A 267 -13.16 12.46 6.43
N MET A 268 -12.40 13.40 7.01
CA MET A 268 -11.25 13.09 7.87
C MET A 268 -11.59 12.24 9.09
N LYS A 269 -12.86 12.20 9.50
CA LYS A 269 -13.31 11.34 10.61
C LYS A 269 -13.20 9.84 10.32
N ILE A 270 -12.95 9.44 9.06
CA ILE A 270 -12.67 8.04 8.72
C ILE A 270 -11.44 7.51 9.47
N ASP A 271 -10.46 8.35 9.77
CA ASP A 271 -9.26 7.96 10.52
C ASP A 271 -9.60 7.46 11.94
N PHE A 272 -10.72 7.92 12.55
CA PHE A 272 -11.14 7.49 13.89
C PHE A 272 -11.62 6.03 13.97
N VAL A 273 -11.90 5.38 12.83
CA VAL A 273 -12.16 3.94 12.78
C VAL A 273 -10.93 3.13 13.19
N ASN A 274 -9.76 3.78 13.20
CA ASN A 274 -8.52 3.21 13.71
C ASN A 274 -8.11 3.99 14.99
N PRO A 275 -8.63 3.66 16.17
CA PRO A 275 -8.31 4.36 17.39
C PRO A 275 -6.81 4.33 17.71
N TYR A 276 -6.35 5.35 18.45
CA TYR A 276 -4.95 5.50 18.91
C TYR A 276 -3.92 5.85 17.82
N LEU A 277 -4.35 6.48 16.73
CA LEU A 277 -3.45 7.05 15.73
C LEU A 277 -2.93 8.45 16.10
N GLU A 278 -3.43 9.05 17.18
CA GLU A 278 -3.20 10.47 17.49
C GLU A 278 -1.74 10.79 17.84
N ASP A 279 -0.94 9.82 18.27
CA ASP A 279 0.45 10.06 18.64
C ASP A 279 1.44 10.12 17.45
N GLY A 280 0.92 10.01 16.24
CA GLY A 280 1.69 10.16 14.98
C GLY A 280 2.82 9.15 14.76
N ARG A 281 3.12 8.33 15.76
CA ARG A 281 4.19 7.31 15.71
C ARG A 281 3.65 5.90 15.55
N ASN A 282 2.38 5.75 15.84
CA ASN A 282 1.76 4.44 15.91
C ASN A 282 1.05 4.15 14.57
N HIS A 283 1.74 3.42 13.70
CA HIS A 283 1.15 2.87 12.48
C HIS A 283 0.22 1.68 12.79
N ASN A 284 -0.34 1.66 14.00
CA ASN A 284 -1.18 0.59 14.47
C ASN A 284 -2.49 0.54 13.70
N ASN A 285 -2.77 -0.63 13.22
CA ASN A 285 -3.99 -0.98 12.55
C ASN A 285 -4.98 -1.61 13.53
N CYS A 286 -5.36 -0.86 14.54
CA CYS A 286 -6.15 -1.34 15.66
C CYS A 286 -7.42 -2.05 15.18
N SER A 287 -8.16 -1.47 14.24
CA SER A 287 -9.39 -2.08 13.74
C SER A 287 -9.15 -3.42 13.05
N LYS A 288 -8.09 -3.54 12.24
CA LYS A 288 -7.72 -4.81 11.58
C LYS A 288 -7.26 -5.85 12.58
N TYR A 289 -6.39 -5.48 13.51
CA TYR A 289 -5.89 -6.38 14.54
C TYR A 289 -7.02 -6.92 15.39
N LEU A 290 -7.94 -6.07 15.85
CA LEU A 290 -9.05 -6.49 16.69
C LEU A 290 -10.12 -7.28 15.93
N LEU A 291 -10.33 -6.97 14.63
CA LEU A 291 -11.23 -7.78 13.81
C LEU A 291 -10.73 -9.22 13.65
N TYR A 292 -9.43 -9.40 13.41
CA TYR A 292 -8.83 -10.72 13.19
C TYR A 292 -8.33 -11.38 14.48
N ASN A 293 -8.38 -10.71 15.62
CA ASN A 293 -7.98 -11.29 16.90
C ASN A 293 -8.86 -12.49 17.25
N ASP A 294 -8.23 -13.65 17.43
CA ASP A 294 -8.92 -14.81 17.99
C ASP A 294 -9.17 -14.56 19.48
N PRO A 295 -10.44 -14.55 19.95
CA PRO A 295 -10.77 -14.24 21.34
C PRO A 295 -10.19 -15.24 22.35
N LEU A 296 -9.91 -16.49 21.95
CA LEU A 296 -9.36 -17.51 22.84
C LEU A 296 -7.83 -17.41 22.93
N ILE A 297 -7.16 -17.03 21.82
CA ILE A 297 -5.69 -16.89 21.76
C ILE A 297 -5.25 -15.52 22.30
N GLY A 298 -5.93 -14.45 21.89
CA GLY A 298 -5.69 -13.09 22.41
C GLY A 298 -4.38 -12.44 21.96
N THR A 299 -3.89 -12.76 20.76
CA THR A 299 -2.61 -12.25 20.24
C THR A 299 -2.52 -10.72 20.25
N PHE A 300 -3.65 -10.04 20.01
CA PHE A 300 -3.72 -8.59 19.94
C PHE A 300 -4.42 -7.93 21.13
N ASP A 301 -4.59 -8.63 22.24
CA ASP A 301 -5.25 -8.09 23.43
C ASP A 301 -4.55 -6.84 24.00
N SER A 302 -3.23 -6.74 23.83
CA SER A 302 -2.45 -5.58 24.26
C SER A 302 -2.82 -4.26 23.55
N VAL A 303 -3.51 -4.35 22.42
CA VAL A 303 -4.02 -3.17 21.68
C VAL A 303 -5.27 -2.59 22.36
N VAL A 304 -6.01 -3.39 23.13
CA VAL A 304 -7.24 -2.99 23.80
C VAL A 304 -6.91 -2.11 25.01
N LYS A 305 -7.58 -0.96 25.10
CA LYS A 305 -7.54 -0.04 26.24
C LYS A 305 -8.96 0.10 26.81
N GLU A 306 -9.08 0.71 27.98
CA GLU A 306 -10.37 0.87 28.70
C GLU A 306 -11.43 1.59 27.84
N ASP A 307 -11.02 2.55 27.00
CA ASP A 307 -11.90 3.37 26.17
C ASP A 307 -12.09 2.81 24.73
N THR A 308 -11.58 1.61 24.43
CA THR A 308 -11.61 1.07 23.05
C THR A 308 -13.03 0.92 22.50
N ALA A 309 -13.94 0.35 23.26
CA ALA A 309 -15.33 0.16 22.84
C ALA A 309 -16.06 1.51 22.64
N GLU A 310 -15.81 2.49 23.51
CA GLU A 310 -16.36 3.84 23.42
C GLU A 310 -15.85 4.58 22.17
N ARG A 311 -14.57 4.46 21.83
CA ARG A 311 -14.00 5.03 20.61
C ARG A 311 -14.63 4.44 19.36
N PHE A 312 -14.84 3.14 19.32
CA PHE A 312 -15.57 2.53 18.19
C PHE A 312 -17.02 2.97 18.13
N ALA A 313 -17.71 3.10 19.26
CA ALA A 313 -19.07 3.63 19.28
C ALA A 313 -19.15 5.08 18.78
N GLN A 314 -18.17 5.92 19.11
CA GLN A 314 -18.09 7.28 18.61
C GLN A 314 -17.77 7.32 17.10
N ALA A 315 -16.85 6.48 16.65
CA ALA A 315 -16.53 6.36 15.22
C ALA A 315 -17.72 5.83 14.41
N GLU A 316 -18.51 4.90 14.96
CA GLU A 316 -19.76 4.43 14.34
C GLU A 316 -20.71 5.59 14.02
N ILE A 317 -20.92 6.51 14.99
CA ILE A 317 -21.79 7.68 14.80
C ILE A 317 -21.26 8.60 13.68
N TYR A 318 -19.94 8.82 13.62
CA TYR A 318 -19.34 9.62 12.55
C TYR A 318 -19.52 8.97 11.18
N MET A 319 -19.32 7.67 11.09
CA MET A 319 -19.49 6.93 9.84
C MET A 319 -20.95 6.86 9.40
N GLU A 320 -21.90 6.73 10.33
CA GLU A 320 -23.33 6.79 10.05
C GLU A 320 -23.73 8.15 9.44
N GLN A 321 -23.24 9.24 10.00
CA GLN A 321 -23.48 10.58 9.46
C GLN A 321 -22.97 10.71 8.04
N ALA A 322 -21.72 10.31 7.78
CA ALA A 322 -21.13 10.36 6.45
C ALA A 322 -21.78 9.39 5.45
N ALA A 323 -22.28 8.24 5.91
CA ALA A 323 -23.00 7.27 5.10
C ALA A 323 -24.41 7.72 4.67
N SER A 324 -24.95 8.79 5.26
CA SER A 324 -26.30 9.28 4.98
C SER A 324 -26.45 9.98 3.61
N HIS A 325 -25.35 10.31 2.93
CA HIS A 325 -25.35 11.06 1.66
C HIS A 325 -24.12 10.75 0.79
N GLY A 326 -24.14 11.26 -0.43
CA GLY A 326 -23.01 11.26 -1.34
C GLY A 326 -22.71 9.93 -2.03
N CYS A 327 -21.82 9.97 -3.03
CA CYS A 327 -21.49 8.80 -3.86
C CYS A 327 -20.63 7.76 -3.16
N LEU A 328 -19.96 8.12 -2.07
CA LEU A 328 -19.10 7.26 -1.25
C LEU A 328 -19.82 6.74 0.03
N ALA A 329 -21.13 6.94 0.14
CA ALA A 329 -21.94 6.47 1.26
C ALA A 329 -21.72 4.97 1.57
N TYR A 330 -21.51 4.14 0.55
CA TYR A 330 -21.25 2.70 0.71
C TYR A 330 -19.93 2.42 1.47
N MET A 331 -18.89 3.24 1.28
CA MET A 331 -17.61 3.12 1.98
C MET A 331 -17.77 3.47 3.46
N PHE A 332 -18.43 4.59 3.76
CA PHE A 332 -18.70 5.00 5.14
C PHE A 332 -19.63 4.02 5.85
N ASN A 333 -20.67 3.49 5.16
CA ASN A 333 -21.52 2.44 5.70
C ASN A 333 -20.73 1.17 6.06
N ASN A 334 -19.79 0.77 5.23
CA ASN A 334 -18.92 -0.37 5.53
C ASN A 334 -18.10 -0.12 6.81
N MET A 335 -17.52 1.08 6.96
CA MET A 335 -16.77 1.45 8.16
C MET A 335 -17.68 1.59 9.40
N GLN A 336 -18.90 2.05 9.25
CA GLN A 336 -19.92 2.04 10.32
C GLN A 336 -20.17 0.62 10.85
N LEU A 337 -20.37 -0.33 9.93
CA LEU A 337 -20.61 -1.73 10.30
C LEU A 337 -19.37 -2.36 10.96
N LEU A 338 -18.18 -2.04 10.49
CA LEU A 338 -16.92 -2.47 11.15
C LEU A 338 -16.85 -1.95 12.58
N CYS A 339 -17.11 -0.67 12.81
CA CYS A 339 -17.13 -0.09 14.16
C CYS A 339 -18.18 -0.78 15.04
N ARG A 340 -19.34 -1.12 14.49
CA ARG A 340 -20.41 -1.84 15.19
C ARG A 340 -19.97 -3.21 15.67
N VAL A 341 -19.25 -3.97 14.85
CA VAL A 341 -18.63 -5.25 15.26
C VAL A 341 -17.60 -5.00 16.36
N LEU A 342 -16.69 -4.03 16.16
CA LEU A 342 -15.52 -3.87 17.02
C LEU A 342 -15.86 -3.31 18.41
N LYS A 343 -16.89 -2.49 18.56
CA LYS A 343 -17.33 -2.03 19.89
C LYS A 343 -17.80 -3.18 20.80
N HIS A 344 -18.23 -4.31 20.22
CA HIS A 344 -18.67 -5.49 20.97
C HIS A 344 -17.60 -6.59 21.02
N LYS A 345 -16.73 -6.66 20.01
CA LYS A 345 -15.72 -7.73 19.88
C LYS A 345 -14.39 -7.40 20.53
N ALA A 346 -14.02 -6.11 20.61
CA ALA A 346 -12.66 -5.70 20.92
C ALA A 346 -12.10 -6.30 22.23
N ASP A 347 -12.87 -6.32 23.31
CA ASP A 347 -12.47 -6.81 24.63
C ASP A 347 -12.96 -8.25 24.93
N LEU A 348 -13.68 -8.87 23.99
CA LEU A 348 -14.33 -10.17 24.19
C LEU A 348 -13.38 -11.24 24.75
N GLY A 349 -12.20 -11.37 24.17
CA GLY A 349 -11.20 -12.36 24.61
C GLY A 349 -10.70 -12.11 26.02
N ILE A 350 -10.49 -10.84 26.39
CA ILE A 350 -10.08 -10.45 27.74
C ILE A 350 -11.16 -10.81 28.75
N ARG A 351 -12.42 -10.51 28.45
CA ARG A 351 -13.58 -10.83 29.30
C ARG A 351 -13.76 -12.34 29.47
N ILE A 352 -13.66 -13.12 28.39
CA ILE A 352 -13.74 -14.59 28.43
C ILE A 352 -12.66 -15.17 29.36
N ARG A 353 -11.40 -14.78 29.17
CA ARG A 353 -10.29 -15.30 30.00
C ARG A 353 -10.41 -14.88 31.46
N LYS A 354 -10.80 -13.64 31.72
CA LYS A 354 -11.04 -13.17 33.09
C LYS A 354 -12.13 -14.00 33.77
N ALA A 355 -13.31 -14.09 33.16
CA ALA A 355 -14.44 -14.84 33.69
C ALA A 355 -14.10 -16.33 33.89
N TYR A 356 -13.33 -16.92 32.99
CA TYR A 356 -12.86 -18.30 33.11
C TYR A 356 -11.91 -18.48 34.31
N THR A 357 -10.94 -17.62 34.47
CA THR A 357 -9.94 -17.67 35.56
C THR A 357 -10.57 -17.43 36.93
N GLU A 358 -11.54 -16.53 37.00
CA GLU A 358 -12.26 -16.18 38.24
C GLU A 358 -13.42 -17.16 38.55
N GLY A 359 -13.70 -18.10 37.64
CA GLY A 359 -14.78 -19.07 37.81
C GLY A 359 -16.18 -18.50 37.64
N GLU A 360 -16.31 -17.36 36.98
CA GLU A 360 -17.54 -16.58 36.76
C GLU A 360 -18.45 -17.21 35.68
N LYS A 361 -19.05 -18.36 35.98
CA LYS A 361 -19.90 -19.12 35.04
C LYS A 361 -21.07 -18.32 34.47
N LYS A 362 -21.64 -17.41 35.28
CA LYS A 362 -22.77 -16.55 34.82
C LYS A 362 -22.33 -15.62 33.70
N GLU A 363 -21.16 -14.99 33.84
CA GLU A 363 -20.58 -14.12 32.83
C GLU A 363 -20.26 -14.90 31.54
N LEU A 364 -19.65 -16.08 31.64
CA LEU A 364 -19.40 -16.93 30.47
C LEU A 364 -20.70 -17.33 29.73
N LEU A 365 -21.77 -17.58 30.48
CA LEU A 365 -23.09 -17.88 29.90
C LEU A 365 -23.71 -16.66 29.25
N ALA A 366 -23.57 -15.46 29.84
CA ALA A 366 -24.04 -14.21 29.24
C ALA A 366 -23.29 -13.93 27.93
N ILE A 367 -21.96 -13.98 27.94
CA ILE A 367 -21.14 -13.87 26.73
C ILE A 367 -21.61 -14.82 25.63
N ALA A 368 -21.80 -16.11 25.97
CA ALA A 368 -22.17 -17.13 24.99
C ALA A 368 -23.59 -16.92 24.41
N ARG A 369 -24.53 -16.43 25.20
CA ARG A 369 -25.95 -16.35 24.82
C ARG A 369 -26.37 -14.97 24.29
N GLU A 370 -25.66 -13.91 24.70
CA GLU A 370 -26.01 -12.52 24.41
C GLU A 370 -25.00 -11.89 23.48
N ASP A 371 -23.69 -11.82 23.85
CA ASP A 371 -22.68 -11.11 23.09
C ASP A 371 -22.32 -11.82 21.77
N ILE A 372 -22.01 -13.11 21.82
CA ILE A 372 -21.60 -13.86 20.61
C ILE A 372 -22.66 -13.83 19.49
N PRO A 373 -23.96 -14.04 19.75
CA PRO A 373 -24.98 -13.90 18.72
C PRO A 373 -25.10 -12.51 18.13
N VAL A 374 -24.87 -11.45 18.94
CA VAL A 374 -24.86 -10.06 18.47
C VAL A 374 -23.65 -9.84 17.55
N ILE A 375 -22.46 -10.17 18.02
CA ILE A 375 -21.19 -10.03 17.25
C ILE A 375 -21.30 -10.76 15.92
N ARG A 376 -21.80 -12.01 15.92
CA ARG A 376 -21.96 -12.81 14.71
C ARG A 376 -22.88 -12.13 13.69
N ARG A 377 -24.04 -11.66 14.11
CA ARG A 377 -24.98 -10.96 13.22
C ARG A 377 -24.37 -9.68 12.63
N GLU A 378 -23.64 -8.93 13.44
CA GLU A 378 -22.98 -7.71 13.02
C GLU A 378 -21.81 -7.99 12.06
N LEU A 379 -21.07 -9.08 12.30
CA LEU A 379 -20.01 -9.54 11.42
C LEU A 379 -20.54 -9.98 10.06
N ASP A 380 -21.69 -10.70 10.03
CA ASP A 380 -22.37 -11.08 8.78
C ASP A 380 -22.79 -9.84 7.98
N ALA A 381 -23.29 -8.79 8.65
CA ALA A 381 -23.67 -7.54 8.01
C ALA A 381 -22.45 -6.78 7.46
N PHE A 382 -21.38 -6.70 8.23
CA PHE A 382 -20.11 -6.10 7.80
C PHE A 382 -19.52 -6.86 6.58
N TYR A 383 -19.45 -8.18 6.66
CA TYR A 383 -18.95 -9.01 5.57
C TYR A 383 -19.72 -8.76 4.26
N ALA A 384 -21.04 -8.74 4.31
CA ALA A 384 -21.88 -8.48 3.14
C ALA A 384 -21.66 -7.07 2.54
N ALA A 385 -21.44 -6.06 3.39
CA ALA A 385 -21.15 -4.70 2.95
C ALA A 385 -19.72 -4.61 2.35
N PHE A 386 -18.76 -5.28 2.96
CA PHE A 386 -17.37 -5.31 2.47
C PHE A 386 -17.27 -6.04 1.12
N GLU A 387 -17.98 -7.14 0.94
CA GLU A 387 -18.08 -7.82 -0.36
C GLU A 387 -18.62 -6.91 -1.46
N LYS A 388 -19.67 -6.13 -1.16
CA LYS A 388 -20.24 -5.15 -2.10
C LYS A 388 -19.26 -4.04 -2.43
N GLN A 389 -18.55 -3.50 -1.43
CA GLN A 389 -17.52 -2.49 -1.65
C GLN A 389 -16.41 -3.06 -2.54
N TRP A 390 -15.89 -4.25 -2.21
CA TRP A 390 -14.84 -4.90 -3.00
C TRP A 390 -15.22 -5.06 -4.47
N LYS A 391 -16.39 -5.61 -4.74
CA LYS A 391 -16.90 -5.83 -6.10
C LYS A 391 -17.19 -4.55 -6.88
N ARG A 392 -17.41 -3.44 -6.17
CA ARG A 392 -17.60 -2.11 -6.78
C ARG A 392 -16.27 -1.47 -7.18
N GLU A 393 -15.21 -1.67 -6.42
CA GLU A 393 -13.92 -1.00 -6.58
C GLU A 393 -12.86 -1.89 -7.24
N ASN A 394 -13.03 -3.19 -7.21
CA ASN A 394 -12.06 -4.18 -7.67
C ASN A 394 -12.72 -5.24 -8.53
N LYS A 395 -11.90 -5.99 -9.28
CA LYS A 395 -12.34 -7.27 -9.83
C LYS A 395 -12.64 -8.24 -8.68
N SER A 396 -13.52 -9.20 -8.90
CA SER A 396 -14.00 -10.13 -7.84
C SER A 396 -12.90 -11.00 -7.24
N PHE A 397 -11.81 -11.24 -7.96
CA PHE A 397 -10.68 -12.06 -7.51
C PHE A 397 -9.95 -11.40 -6.33
N GLY A 398 -9.54 -12.22 -5.36
CA GLY A 398 -8.86 -11.78 -4.14
C GLY A 398 -9.80 -11.66 -2.95
N PHE A 399 -11.12 -11.50 -3.16
CA PHE A 399 -12.09 -11.43 -2.06
C PHE A 399 -12.22 -12.76 -1.31
N GLU A 400 -11.93 -13.89 -1.96
CA GLU A 400 -11.88 -15.20 -1.33
C GLU A 400 -10.90 -15.27 -0.15
N ILE A 401 -9.85 -14.47 -0.17
CA ILE A 401 -8.90 -14.36 0.95
C ILE A 401 -9.54 -13.61 2.12
N GLN A 402 -10.33 -12.57 1.85
CA GLN A 402 -11.08 -11.86 2.88
C GLN A 402 -12.13 -12.75 3.54
N THR A 403 -12.80 -13.60 2.75
CA THR A 403 -13.74 -14.62 3.25
C THR A 403 -13.10 -15.60 4.23
N ILE A 404 -11.83 -15.97 4.01
CA ILE A 404 -11.10 -16.86 4.94
C ILE A 404 -10.69 -16.13 6.22
N ARG A 405 -10.40 -14.83 6.13
CA ARG A 405 -9.92 -14.01 7.26
C ARG A 405 -11.03 -13.58 8.21
N ILE A 406 -12.23 -13.33 7.69
CA ILE A 406 -13.40 -12.90 8.44
C ILE A 406 -14.23 -14.11 8.86
#